data_36e5f99862ef9c74ef13345764efb848
#
_entry.id   36e5f99862ef9c74ef13345764efb848
#
_cell.length_a   1.000
_cell.length_b   1.000
_cell.length_c   1.000
_cell.angle_alpha   90.00
_cell.angle_beta   90.00
_cell.angle_gamma   90.00
#
_symmetry.space_group_name_H-M   'P 1'
#
loop_
_entity.id
_entity.type
_entity.pdbx_description
1 polymer ?
#
loop_
_entity_poly.entity_id
_entity_poly.type
_entity_poly.pdbx_seq_one_letter_code
_entity_poly.pdbx_strand_id
1 'polypeptide(L)'
;MYSNKENMAMSIETKGFTPKDLKPEELATMQVEVHDRVIIARVGLLLRHPFFGNMATRMAVKTCDTWCPTAATDGKTLYYNTQFFNMLTNKQIEFVIAHEILHCVFDHITRRQDRDGQIYNIACDYLVNNVLVRDRIGERVDQIQIFQDFKYDKWTSEEVYDDIFDKYDEEELEKLGQMLDEHIDWEKSPDGDEGKSQKGPAGNESGEDGRPTYTKDELKAIRDEIKESMMSSAQAAGVGNTPGEIARMIKDITEPKMNWREIIRQTIQSTIRNDFTFTRPSRKGWHTNAILPGMNFDNTIDLCIALDMSGSISDQTGADFLGEINGIMDEYQDYAIKVWCFDTKVYNEQDFSPSGGDELTEYEIMGGGGTEFMCNWEYMKENDIQPKKFIMFT
;
A
#
# COMPACT_ATOMS: atom_id res chain seq x y z
N MET A 1 -20.47 -17.85 -34.63
CA MET A 1 -19.58 -16.71 -34.92
C MET A 1 -18.24 -16.98 -34.29
N TYR A 2 -17.46 -17.82 -34.91
CA TYR A 2 -16.06 -18.11 -34.58
C TYR A 2 -15.22 -17.44 -35.67
N SER A 3 -14.51 -16.39 -35.36
CA SER A 3 -13.39 -15.88 -36.16
C SER A 3 -12.88 -14.61 -35.54
N ASN A 4 -11.81 -14.70 -34.77
CA ASN A 4 -10.79 -13.67 -34.59
C ASN A 4 -9.74 -14.07 -33.52
N LYS A 5 -9.42 -15.38 -33.43
CA LYS A 5 -8.28 -15.84 -32.57
C LYS A 5 -6.95 -16.00 -33.34
N GLU A 6 -6.92 -15.70 -34.65
CA GLU A 6 -5.75 -16.07 -35.48
C GLU A 6 -4.76 -14.96 -35.82
N ASN A 7 -4.86 -13.76 -35.24
CA ASN A 7 -3.97 -12.65 -35.65
C ASN A 7 -3.20 -11.95 -34.53
N MET A 8 -2.88 -12.62 -33.42
CA MET A 8 -2.01 -12.03 -32.41
C MET A 8 -1.00 -13.01 -31.79
N ALA A 9 -0.64 -14.04 -32.53
CA ALA A 9 0.62 -14.74 -32.27
C ALA A 9 1.76 -13.87 -32.82
N MET A 10 2.08 -12.75 -32.15
CA MET A 10 3.40 -12.15 -32.29
C MET A 10 4.39 -13.20 -31.85
N SER A 11 5.19 -13.69 -32.80
CA SER A 11 6.39 -14.48 -32.49
C SER A 11 7.23 -13.67 -31.51
N ILE A 12 7.18 -14.05 -30.22
CA ILE A 12 8.02 -13.50 -29.18
C ILE A 12 9.43 -14.02 -29.50
N GLU A 13 10.19 -13.24 -30.26
CA GLU A 13 11.63 -13.44 -30.41
C GLU A 13 12.28 -13.06 -29.07
N THR A 14 12.54 -14.06 -28.28
CA THR A 14 13.02 -13.93 -26.92
C THR A 14 14.50 -13.54 -26.91
N LYS A 15 14.79 -12.27 -26.62
CA LYS A 15 16.16 -11.81 -26.35
C LYS A 15 16.41 -11.85 -24.84
N GLY A 16 16.81 -13.02 -24.34
CA GLY A 16 17.39 -13.17 -23.02
C GLY A 16 18.91 -12.91 -23.05
N PHE A 17 19.46 -12.39 -21.94
CA PHE A 17 20.91 -12.27 -21.78
C PHE A 17 21.45 -13.50 -21.07
N THR A 18 22.51 -14.10 -21.63
CA THR A 18 23.24 -15.20 -21.02
C THR A 18 24.69 -14.76 -20.82
N PRO A 19 25.21 -14.72 -19.57
CA PRO A 19 26.58 -14.41 -19.30
C PRO A 19 27.54 -15.42 -19.98
N LYS A 20 28.69 -14.94 -20.43
CA LYS A 20 29.72 -15.77 -21.00
C LYS A 20 30.76 -16.13 -19.93
N ASP A 21 31.38 -17.30 -20.05
CA ASP A 21 32.53 -17.66 -19.21
C ASP A 21 33.72 -16.76 -19.55
N LEU A 22 34.09 -15.89 -18.63
CA LEU A 22 35.27 -15.01 -18.74
C LEU A 22 36.37 -15.48 -17.82
N LYS A 23 37.63 -15.13 -18.17
CA LYS A 23 38.74 -15.34 -17.25
C LYS A 23 38.62 -14.43 -16.04
N PRO A 24 39.01 -14.89 -14.83
CA PRO A 24 38.89 -14.10 -13.60
C PRO A 24 39.52 -12.70 -13.68
N GLU A 25 40.68 -12.59 -14.38
CA GLU A 25 41.39 -11.31 -14.56
C GLU A 25 40.62 -10.33 -15.45
N GLU A 26 39.97 -10.83 -16.51
CA GLU A 26 39.14 -10.04 -17.42
C GLU A 26 37.86 -9.56 -16.70
N LEU A 27 37.24 -10.45 -15.93
CA LEU A 27 36.07 -10.12 -15.13
C LEU A 27 36.39 -9.06 -14.07
N ALA A 28 37.52 -9.21 -13.35
CA ALA A 28 37.90 -8.24 -12.32
C ALA A 28 38.15 -6.83 -12.90
N THR A 29 38.78 -6.74 -14.08
CA THR A 29 39.00 -5.45 -14.76
C THR A 29 37.65 -4.83 -15.16
N MET A 30 36.77 -5.62 -15.75
CA MET A 30 35.42 -5.18 -16.15
C MET A 30 34.60 -4.74 -14.94
N GLN A 31 34.69 -5.41 -13.79
CA GLN A 31 34.00 -5.04 -12.57
C GLN A 31 34.36 -3.62 -12.11
N VAL A 32 35.62 -3.24 -12.17
CA VAL A 32 36.04 -1.87 -11.79
C VAL A 32 35.43 -0.82 -12.74
N GLU A 33 35.54 -1.04 -14.06
CA GLU A 33 35.03 -0.10 -15.06
C GLU A 33 33.50 0.04 -14.96
N VAL A 34 32.77 -1.08 -14.80
CA VAL A 34 31.33 -1.09 -14.69
C VAL A 34 30.88 -0.43 -13.38
N HIS A 35 31.62 -0.69 -12.27
CA HIS A 35 31.32 -0.05 -10.99
C HIS A 35 31.37 1.49 -11.09
N ASP A 36 32.41 2.03 -11.74
CA ASP A 36 32.52 3.47 -11.96
C ASP A 36 31.33 4.01 -12.78
N ARG A 37 30.89 3.26 -13.81
CA ARG A 37 29.71 3.63 -14.61
C ARG A 37 28.41 3.59 -13.82
N VAL A 38 28.26 2.64 -12.90
CA VAL A 38 27.11 2.59 -11.98
C VAL A 38 27.09 3.83 -11.07
N ILE A 39 28.25 4.25 -10.55
CA ILE A 39 28.34 5.48 -9.75
C ILE A 39 27.97 6.71 -10.60
N ILE A 40 28.46 6.81 -11.85
CA ILE A 40 28.12 7.88 -12.77
C ILE A 40 26.61 7.90 -13.04
N ALA A 41 25.98 6.74 -13.27
CA ALA A 41 24.55 6.63 -13.50
C ALA A 41 23.74 7.10 -12.27
N ARG A 42 24.15 6.71 -11.04
CA ARG A 42 23.52 7.19 -9.79
C ARG A 42 23.58 8.70 -9.64
N VAL A 43 24.74 9.30 -9.95
CA VAL A 43 24.89 10.77 -9.98
C VAL A 43 24.01 11.37 -11.08
N GLY A 44 23.92 10.74 -12.23
CA GLY A 44 23.03 11.14 -13.32
C GLY A 44 21.56 11.16 -12.89
N LEU A 45 21.09 10.14 -12.21
CA LEU A 45 19.76 10.11 -11.61
C LEU A 45 19.57 11.23 -10.57
N LEU A 46 20.54 11.46 -9.70
CA LEU A 46 20.43 12.50 -8.67
C LEU A 46 20.25 13.90 -9.28
N LEU A 47 20.88 14.16 -10.41
CA LEU A 47 20.81 15.45 -11.10
C LEU A 47 19.53 15.63 -11.93
N ARG A 48 19.02 14.57 -12.56
CA ARG A 48 17.89 14.63 -13.50
C ARG A 48 16.56 14.17 -12.87
N HIS A 49 16.62 13.20 -11.99
CA HIS A 49 15.48 12.58 -11.33
C HIS A 49 15.76 12.44 -9.83
N PRO A 50 15.72 13.55 -9.06
CA PRO A 50 16.21 13.62 -7.68
C PRO A 50 15.60 12.58 -6.74
N PHE A 51 14.34 12.20 -6.93
CA PHE A 51 13.71 11.15 -6.16
C PHE A 51 14.47 9.81 -6.30
N PHE A 52 14.67 9.36 -7.55
CA PHE A 52 15.37 8.11 -7.83
C PHE A 52 16.85 8.17 -7.42
N GLY A 53 17.51 9.31 -7.66
CA GLY A 53 18.89 9.52 -7.25
C GLY A 53 19.08 9.44 -5.73
N ASN A 54 18.17 10.04 -4.95
CA ASN A 54 18.21 9.95 -3.49
C ASN A 54 17.97 8.51 -3.01
N MET A 55 16.99 7.80 -3.58
CA MET A 55 16.78 6.37 -3.29
C MET A 55 18.02 5.55 -3.64
N ALA A 56 18.57 5.71 -4.86
CA ALA A 56 19.75 5.01 -5.31
C ALA A 56 20.98 5.24 -4.41
N THR A 57 21.19 6.45 -3.90
CA THR A 57 22.34 6.75 -3.03
C THR A 57 22.29 6.07 -1.66
N ARG A 58 21.11 5.67 -1.21
CA ARG A 58 20.91 4.95 0.06
C ARG A 58 21.15 3.45 -0.06
N MET A 59 21.07 2.91 -1.28
CA MET A 59 21.29 1.49 -1.53
C MET A 59 22.79 1.18 -1.64
N ALA A 60 23.23 0.10 -1.01
CA ALA A 60 24.53 -0.49 -1.29
C ALA A 60 24.57 -1.03 -2.74
N VAL A 61 25.74 -1.16 -3.32
CA VAL A 61 25.91 -1.68 -4.69
C VAL A 61 26.84 -2.87 -4.65
N LYS A 62 26.43 -4.02 -5.20
CA LYS A 62 27.21 -5.26 -5.24
C LYS A 62 27.06 -5.96 -6.59
N THR A 63 28.07 -6.70 -6.99
CA THR A 63 27.99 -7.58 -8.15
C THR A 63 27.26 -8.88 -7.82
N CYS A 64 26.51 -9.42 -8.78
CA CYS A 64 25.77 -10.69 -8.67
C CYS A 64 26.10 -11.67 -9.80
N ASP A 65 27.34 -11.64 -10.30
CA ASP A 65 27.77 -12.39 -11.48
C ASP A 65 27.56 -13.92 -11.38
N THR A 66 27.31 -14.44 -10.18
CA THR A 66 27.16 -15.89 -9.93
C THR A 66 25.71 -16.37 -9.97
N TRP A 67 24.71 -15.51 -9.68
CA TRP A 67 23.32 -15.94 -9.49
C TRP A 67 22.28 -15.09 -10.21
N CYS A 68 22.64 -13.88 -10.65
CA CYS A 68 21.70 -13.01 -11.35
C CYS A 68 22.30 -12.60 -12.70
N PRO A 69 21.63 -12.85 -13.84
CA PRO A 69 22.16 -12.48 -15.15
C PRO A 69 21.99 -10.99 -15.47
N THR A 70 21.08 -10.27 -14.83
CA THR A 70 20.84 -8.84 -15.14
C THR A 70 21.05 -7.93 -13.92
N ALA A 71 20.00 -7.65 -13.17
CA ALA A 71 20.03 -6.88 -11.93
C ALA A 71 18.96 -7.40 -10.97
N ALA A 72 19.09 -7.12 -9.70
CA ALA A 72 18.10 -7.45 -8.67
C ALA A 72 18.24 -6.51 -7.46
N THR A 73 17.22 -6.44 -6.62
CA THR A 73 17.27 -5.69 -5.37
C THR A 73 16.55 -6.40 -4.23
N ASP A 74 17.12 -6.31 -3.04
CA ASP A 74 16.50 -6.73 -1.78
C ASP A 74 15.89 -5.54 -0.99
N GLY A 75 15.90 -4.34 -1.58
CA GLY A 75 15.48 -3.10 -0.95
C GLY A 75 16.59 -2.34 -0.22
N LYS A 76 17.72 -2.99 0.13
CA LYS A 76 18.91 -2.39 0.75
C LYS A 76 20.10 -2.34 -0.19
N THR A 77 20.20 -3.33 -1.05
CA THR A 77 21.33 -3.51 -1.98
C THR A 77 20.82 -3.63 -3.41
N LEU A 78 21.45 -2.89 -4.29
CA LEU A 78 21.34 -3.08 -5.73
C LEU A 78 22.37 -4.10 -6.17
N TYR A 79 21.94 -5.21 -6.68
CA TYR A 79 22.78 -6.24 -7.28
C TYR A 79 22.78 -6.08 -8.79
N TYR A 80 23.94 -6.23 -9.42
CA TYR A 80 24.06 -6.11 -10.87
C TYR A 80 25.04 -7.14 -11.44
N ASN A 81 24.72 -7.64 -12.63
CA ASN A 81 25.65 -8.48 -13.40
C ASN A 81 26.62 -7.60 -14.18
N THR A 82 27.91 -7.85 -14.00
CA THR A 82 28.99 -7.06 -14.61
C THR A 82 28.92 -7.09 -16.14
N GLN A 83 28.72 -8.26 -16.74
CA GLN A 83 28.69 -8.39 -18.19
C GLN A 83 27.47 -7.74 -18.81
N PHE A 84 26.32 -7.86 -18.17
CA PHE A 84 25.11 -7.19 -18.60
C PHE A 84 25.27 -5.67 -18.57
N PHE A 85 25.72 -5.11 -17.46
CA PHE A 85 25.90 -3.67 -17.31
C PHE A 85 27.00 -3.12 -18.22
N ASN A 86 28.00 -3.94 -18.58
CA ASN A 86 29.03 -3.53 -19.54
C ASN A 86 28.47 -3.26 -20.95
N MET A 87 27.38 -3.93 -21.33
CA MET A 87 26.75 -3.72 -22.64
C MET A 87 25.83 -2.47 -22.68
N LEU A 88 25.43 -1.97 -21.52
CA LEU A 88 24.46 -0.87 -21.42
C LEU A 88 25.16 0.50 -21.57
N THR A 89 24.47 1.49 -22.07
CA THR A 89 24.86 2.89 -21.94
C THR A 89 24.63 3.38 -20.50
N ASN A 90 25.25 4.49 -20.11
CA ASN A 90 25.02 5.04 -18.77
C ASN A 90 23.55 5.39 -18.51
N LYS A 91 22.81 5.82 -19.54
CA LYS A 91 21.38 6.12 -19.44
C LYS A 91 20.52 4.87 -19.35
N GLN A 92 20.93 3.77 -19.97
CA GLN A 92 20.29 2.47 -19.79
C GLN A 92 20.56 1.92 -18.39
N ILE A 93 21.77 2.14 -17.83
CA ILE A 93 22.05 1.83 -16.42
C ILE A 93 21.14 2.66 -15.48
N GLU A 94 20.91 3.95 -15.77
CA GLU A 94 19.94 4.76 -15.02
C GLU A 94 18.53 4.16 -15.04
N PHE A 95 18.09 3.67 -16.21
CA PHE A 95 16.80 3.00 -16.35
C PHE A 95 16.71 1.74 -15.48
N VAL A 96 17.71 0.87 -15.53
CA VAL A 96 17.73 -0.36 -14.72
C VAL A 96 17.77 -0.04 -13.22
N ILE A 97 18.60 0.90 -12.78
CA ILE A 97 18.61 1.31 -11.36
C ILE A 97 17.24 1.84 -10.92
N ALA A 98 16.60 2.67 -11.73
CA ALA A 98 15.28 3.20 -11.42
C ALA A 98 14.20 2.11 -11.44
N HIS A 99 14.34 1.09 -12.29
CA HIS A 99 13.48 -0.09 -12.33
C HIS A 99 13.52 -0.85 -11.00
N GLU A 100 14.70 -1.19 -10.51
CA GLU A 100 14.88 -1.88 -9.22
C GLU A 100 14.33 -1.06 -8.05
N ILE A 101 14.50 0.27 -8.09
CA ILE A 101 13.94 1.17 -7.07
C ILE A 101 12.41 1.12 -7.08
N LEU A 102 11.76 1.08 -8.26
CA LEU A 102 10.30 1.01 -8.34
C LEU A 102 9.75 -0.31 -7.80
N HIS A 103 10.46 -1.43 -7.97
CA HIS A 103 10.07 -2.69 -7.31
C HIS A 103 10.03 -2.52 -5.78
N CYS A 104 10.99 -1.81 -5.21
CA CYS A 104 11.00 -1.51 -3.77
C CYS A 104 9.85 -0.54 -3.39
N VAL A 105 9.66 0.54 -4.15
CA VAL A 105 8.65 1.58 -3.89
C VAL A 105 7.23 1.03 -3.95
N PHE A 106 6.94 0.16 -4.93
CA PHE A 106 5.63 -0.49 -5.09
C PHE A 106 5.44 -1.71 -4.18
N ASP A 107 6.45 -2.02 -3.35
CA ASP A 107 6.43 -3.13 -2.40
C ASP A 107 6.18 -4.49 -3.07
N HIS A 108 6.71 -4.69 -4.27
CA HIS A 108 6.53 -5.93 -5.01
C HIS A 108 7.13 -7.14 -4.29
N ILE A 109 8.17 -6.92 -3.48
CA ILE A 109 8.87 -7.96 -2.70
C ILE A 109 7.93 -8.67 -1.72
N THR A 110 6.99 -7.95 -1.08
CA THR A 110 6.11 -8.53 -0.04
C THR A 110 4.68 -8.80 -0.51
N ARG A 111 4.27 -8.27 -1.67
CA ARG A 111 2.88 -8.34 -2.16
C ARG A 111 2.56 -9.59 -2.99
N ARG A 112 3.55 -10.43 -3.29
CA ARG A 112 3.33 -11.63 -4.11
C ARG A 112 2.28 -12.58 -3.52
N GLN A 113 2.32 -12.81 -2.22
CA GLN A 113 1.48 -13.80 -1.53
C GLN A 113 1.62 -15.21 -2.16
N ASP A 114 0.50 -15.89 -2.44
CA ASP A 114 0.47 -17.25 -2.99
C ASP A 114 0.51 -17.29 -4.54
N ARG A 115 0.82 -16.15 -5.20
CA ARG A 115 0.89 -16.05 -6.67
C ARG A 115 2.16 -16.70 -7.20
N ASP A 116 2.08 -17.21 -8.43
CA ASP A 116 3.27 -17.70 -9.13
C ASP A 116 4.32 -16.58 -9.25
N GLY A 117 5.57 -16.86 -8.85
CA GLY A 117 6.63 -15.86 -8.75
C GLY A 117 7.02 -15.27 -10.11
N GLN A 118 7.07 -16.09 -11.15
CA GLN A 118 7.51 -15.67 -12.48
C GLN A 118 6.46 -14.80 -13.15
N ILE A 119 5.20 -15.22 -13.11
CA ILE A 119 4.07 -14.46 -13.69
C ILE A 119 3.87 -13.15 -12.94
N TYR A 120 3.99 -13.19 -11.61
CA TYR A 120 3.87 -11.97 -10.79
C TYR A 120 5.00 -10.98 -11.09
N ASN A 121 6.22 -11.46 -11.34
CA ASN A 121 7.34 -10.63 -11.75
C ASN A 121 7.05 -9.92 -13.10
N ILE A 122 6.54 -10.65 -14.10
CA ILE A 122 6.11 -10.06 -15.38
C ILE A 122 5.06 -8.96 -15.17
N ALA A 123 4.08 -9.22 -14.33
CA ALA A 123 3.02 -8.26 -14.02
C ALA A 123 3.59 -6.98 -13.38
N CYS A 124 4.53 -7.13 -12.46
CA CYS A 124 5.23 -6.01 -11.83
C CYS A 124 6.07 -5.22 -12.85
N ASP A 125 6.76 -5.91 -13.76
CA ASP A 125 7.59 -5.31 -14.79
C ASP A 125 6.78 -4.43 -15.75
N TYR A 126 5.57 -4.86 -16.14
CA TYR A 126 4.68 -4.02 -16.94
C TYR A 126 4.42 -2.66 -16.28
N LEU A 127 4.14 -2.65 -14.98
CA LEU A 127 3.86 -1.42 -14.26
C LEU A 127 5.09 -0.55 -14.10
N VAL A 128 6.20 -1.15 -13.68
CA VAL A 128 7.47 -0.44 -13.48
C VAL A 128 7.94 0.19 -14.79
N ASN A 129 7.96 -0.57 -15.87
CA ASN A 129 8.41 -0.09 -17.18
C ASN A 129 7.48 0.99 -17.75
N ASN A 130 6.16 0.88 -17.55
CA ASN A 130 5.20 1.92 -17.95
C ASN A 130 5.52 3.26 -17.29
N VAL A 131 5.79 3.27 -15.98
CA VAL A 131 6.16 4.48 -15.25
C VAL A 131 7.47 5.07 -15.79
N LEU A 132 8.51 4.26 -15.96
CA LEU A 132 9.82 4.72 -16.42
C LEU A 132 9.76 5.32 -17.82
N VAL A 133 9.06 4.67 -18.74
CA VAL A 133 8.93 5.13 -20.13
C VAL A 133 8.07 6.39 -20.20
N ARG A 134 6.94 6.44 -19.49
CA ARG A 134 6.06 7.61 -19.44
C ARG A 134 6.77 8.83 -18.89
N ASP A 135 7.51 8.67 -17.80
CA ASP A 135 8.18 9.76 -17.10
C ASP A 135 9.60 10.01 -17.65
N ARG A 136 9.99 9.28 -18.69
CA ARG A 136 11.29 9.42 -19.40
C ARG A 136 12.49 9.31 -18.49
N ILE A 137 12.49 8.30 -17.62
CA ILE A 137 13.56 8.05 -16.66
C ILE A 137 14.59 7.12 -17.29
N GLY A 138 15.78 7.64 -17.56
CA GLY A 138 16.82 6.89 -18.29
C GLY A 138 16.46 6.66 -19.76
N GLU A 139 17.05 5.65 -20.36
CA GLU A 139 16.78 5.17 -21.71
C GLU A 139 16.42 3.69 -21.67
N ARG A 140 15.41 3.28 -22.43
CA ARG A 140 14.98 1.90 -22.54
C ARG A 140 16.13 0.98 -22.93
N VAL A 141 16.20 -0.18 -22.33
CA VAL A 141 17.18 -1.23 -22.66
C VAL A 141 16.68 -2.00 -23.88
N ASP A 142 17.49 -2.05 -24.95
CA ASP A 142 17.16 -2.72 -26.21
C ASP A 142 17.84 -4.11 -26.32
N GLN A 143 18.72 -4.45 -25.37
CA GLN A 143 19.50 -5.67 -25.34
C GLN A 143 18.71 -6.88 -24.84
N ILE A 144 17.68 -6.61 -24.05
CA ILE A 144 16.75 -7.61 -23.51
C ILE A 144 15.30 -7.23 -23.87
N GLN A 145 14.41 -8.19 -23.75
CA GLN A 145 12.97 -7.90 -23.90
C GLN A 145 12.47 -7.18 -22.66
N ILE A 146 11.77 -6.06 -22.86
CA ILE A 146 11.12 -5.31 -21.81
C ILE A 146 9.61 -5.46 -21.94
N PHE A 147 8.95 -5.88 -20.86
CA PHE A 147 7.49 -5.93 -20.76
C PHE A 147 6.95 -4.53 -20.54
N GLN A 148 6.22 -4.03 -21.53
CA GLN A 148 5.63 -2.70 -21.50
C GLN A 148 4.36 -2.67 -22.34
N ASP A 149 3.25 -2.27 -21.71
CA ASP A 149 1.98 -2.02 -22.39
C ASP A 149 1.18 -0.99 -21.56
N PHE A 150 0.94 0.19 -22.14
CA PHE A 150 0.16 1.25 -21.50
C PHE A 150 -1.31 0.88 -21.24
N LYS A 151 -1.80 -0.26 -21.72
CA LYS A 151 -3.08 -0.83 -21.35
C LYS A 151 -3.17 -1.00 -19.82
N TYR A 152 -2.06 -1.37 -19.19
CA TYR A 152 -1.97 -1.60 -17.77
C TYR A 152 -1.68 -0.33 -16.93
N ASP A 153 -1.69 0.86 -17.57
CA ASP A 153 -1.51 2.11 -16.84
C ASP A 153 -2.63 2.27 -15.80
N LYS A 154 -2.27 2.56 -14.55
CA LYS A 154 -3.17 2.64 -13.38
C LYS A 154 -3.74 1.32 -12.84
N TRP A 155 -3.35 0.18 -13.37
CA TRP A 155 -3.69 -1.11 -12.79
C TRP A 155 -2.77 -1.43 -11.61
N THR A 156 -3.21 -2.33 -10.74
CA THR A 156 -2.36 -2.91 -9.69
C THR A 156 -1.61 -4.13 -10.23
N SER A 157 -0.53 -4.53 -9.56
CA SER A 157 0.25 -5.72 -9.96
C SER A 157 -0.62 -6.99 -9.95
N GLU A 158 -1.58 -7.04 -9.02
CA GLU A 158 -2.53 -8.13 -8.87
C GLU A 158 -3.50 -8.21 -10.04
N GLU A 159 -4.06 -7.08 -10.46
CA GLU A 159 -4.97 -7.02 -11.62
C GLU A 159 -4.25 -7.39 -12.92
N VAL A 160 -3.00 -6.94 -13.08
CA VAL A 160 -2.18 -7.32 -14.25
C VAL A 160 -1.84 -8.80 -14.22
N TYR A 161 -1.53 -9.36 -13.05
CA TYR A 161 -1.30 -10.79 -12.87
C TYR A 161 -2.51 -11.61 -13.30
N ASP A 162 -3.71 -11.26 -12.83
CA ASP A 162 -4.95 -11.96 -13.15
C ASP A 162 -5.24 -11.89 -14.67
N ASP A 163 -5.06 -10.73 -15.32
CA ASP A 163 -5.25 -10.56 -16.76
C ASP A 163 -4.22 -11.38 -17.59
N ILE A 164 -2.98 -11.50 -17.12
CA ILE A 164 -1.95 -12.33 -17.77
C ILE A 164 -2.27 -13.80 -17.59
N PHE A 165 -2.59 -14.23 -16.38
CA PHE A 165 -2.88 -15.61 -16.04
C PHE A 165 -4.08 -16.16 -16.83
N ASP A 166 -5.10 -15.33 -17.03
CA ASP A 166 -6.30 -15.70 -17.81
C ASP A 166 -6.06 -15.79 -19.33
N LYS A 167 -5.00 -15.13 -19.85
CA LYS A 167 -4.76 -14.99 -21.29
C LYS A 167 -3.82 -16.01 -21.88
N TYR A 168 -2.85 -16.44 -21.11
CA TYR A 168 -1.80 -17.33 -21.56
C TYR A 168 -2.06 -18.76 -21.08
N ASP A 169 -1.76 -19.76 -21.92
CA ASP A 169 -1.78 -21.14 -21.48
C ASP A 169 -0.53 -21.52 -20.68
N GLU A 170 -0.55 -22.68 -20.02
CA GLU A 170 0.57 -23.12 -19.16
C GLU A 170 1.91 -23.20 -19.91
N GLU A 171 1.92 -23.62 -21.21
CA GLU A 171 3.15 -23.70 -22.00
C GLU A 171 3.69 -22.30 -22.36
N GLU A 172 2.81 -21.35 -22.60
CA GLU A 172 3.18 -19.97 -22.90
C GLU A 172 3.68 -19.26 -21.63
N LEU A 173 3.05 -19.49 -20.49
CA LEU A 173 3.48 -18.98 -19.18
C LEU A 173 4.83 -19.54 -18.76
N GLU A 174 5.08 -20.85 -18.97
CA GLU A 174 6.37 -21.47 -18.70
C GLU A 174 7.49 -20.89 -19.58
N LYS A 175 7.21 -20.64 -20.86
CA LYS A 175 8.17 -20.00 -21.77
C LYS A 175 8.45 -18.56 -21.38
N LEU A 176 7.43 -17.79 -20.94
CA LEU A 176 7.59 -16.43 -20.45
C LEU A 176 8.41 -16.43 -19.15
N GLY A 177 8.13 -17.36 -18.24
CA GLY A 177 8.84 -17.49 -16.96
C GLY A 177 10.32 -17.86 -17.09
N GLN A 178 10.68 -18.73 -18.03
CA GLN A 178 12.08 -19.11 -18.28
C GLN A 178 12.95 -17.95 -18.81
N MET A 179 12.37 -16.85 -19.21
CA MET A 179 13.04 -15.69 -19.80
C MET A 179 13.38 -14.60 -18.81
N LEU A 180 12.88 -14.71 -17.59
CA LEU A 180 12.97 -13.67 -16.56
C LEU A 180 13.80 -14.14 -15.38
N ASP A 181 14.56 -13.22 -14.87
CA ASP A 181 15.20 -13.38 -13.59
C ASP A 181 14.17 -13.31 -12.46
N GLU A 182 14.29 -14.19 -11.49
CA GLU A 182 13.50 -14.14 -10.27
C GLU A 182 13.96 -12.98 -9.37
N HIS A 183 13.50 -11.77 -9.66
CA HIS A 183 13.88 -10.57 -8.91
C HIS A 183 13.28 -10.48 -7.51
N ILE A 184 12.20 -11.23 -7.23
CA ILE A 184 11.30 -10.91 -6.11
C ILE A 184 11.31 -11.96 -5.00
N ASP A 185 11.92 -13.15 -5.20
CA ASP A 185 11.91 -14.20 -4.18
C ASP A 185 13.10 -14.11 -3.21
N TRP A 186 12.89 -13.36 -2.13
CA TRP A 186 13.89 -13.16 -1.06
C TRP A 186 13.51 -13.89 0.24
N GLU A 187 12.38 -14.60 0.26
CA GLU A 187 11.90 -15.30 1.45
C GLU A 187 12.67 -16.61 1.64
N LYS A 188 13.12 -16.86 2.87
CA LYS A 188 13.73 -18.14 3.24
C LYS A 188 12.67 -19.23 3.20
N SER A 189 12.89 -20.29 2.39
CA SER A 189 11.99 -21.45 2.34
C SER A 189 11.77 -22.05 3.73
N PRO A 190 10.51 -22.39 4.11
CA PRO A 190 10.20 -23.00 5.41
C PRO A 190 10.89 -24.35 5.64
N ASP A 191 11.21 -25.08 4.55
CA ASP A 191 11.86 -26.40 4.54
C ASP A 191 13.39 -26.34 4.38
N GLY A 192 13.99 -25.18 4.67
CA GLY A 192 15.43 -25.00 4.53
C GLY A 192 16.24 -26.00 5.34
N ASP A 193 16.89 -26.91 4.65
CA ASP A 193 17.88 -27.87 5.14
C ASP A 193 18.92 -27.13 5.99
N GLU A 194 18.88 -27.34 7.31
CA GLU A 194 19.76 -26.66 8.29
C GLU A 194 21.28 -26.93 8.08
N GLY A 195 21.65 -27.60 7.01
CA GLY A 195 22.99 -28.14 6.79
C GLY A 195 23.94 -27.37 5.89
N LYS A 196 23.50 -26.34 5.13
CA LYS A 196 24.33 -25.82 4.03
C LYS A 196 24.41 -24.29 3.89
N SER A 197 23.97 -23.50 4.86
CA SER A 197 24.12 -22.05 4.78
C SER A 197 25.56 -21.62 5.14
N GLN A 198 26.25 -20.99 4.18
CA GLN A 198 27.52 -20.30 4.45
C GLN A 198 27.22 -18.85 4.86
N LYS A 199 27.80 -18.42 5.99
CA LYS A 199 27.72 -17.02 6.41
C LYS A 199 28.51 -16.13 5.44
N GLY A 200 27.83 -15.27 4.70
CA GLY A 200 28.45 -14.22 3.91
C GLY A 200 29.11 -13.14 4.76
N PRO A 201 29.97 -12.29 4.19
CA PRO A 201 30.74 -11.27 4.92
C PRO A 201 29.91 -10.20 5.65
N ALA A 202 28.59 -10.14 5.44
CA ALA A 202 27.68 -9.21 6.11
C ALA A 202 26.86 -9.84 7.24
N GLY A 203 27.11 -11.13 7.58
CA GLY A 203 26.40 -11.81 8.66
C GLY A 203 25.05 -12.41 8.27
N ASN A 204 24.57 -12.21 7.04
CA ASN A 204 23.36 -12.82 6.52
C ASN A 204 23.63 -14.25 6.03
N GLU A 205 22.70 -15.15 6.25
CA GLU A 205 22.74 -16.50 5.67
C GLU A 205 22.57 -16.39 4.15
N SER A 206 23.46 -16.97 3.38
CA SER A 206 23.38 -17.04 1.92
C SER A 206 22.82 -18.40 1.51
N GLY A 207 21.94 -18.43 0.52
CA GLY A 207 21.56 -19.66 -0.16
C GLY A 207 22.75 -20.35 -0.85
N GLU A 208 22.57 -21.55 -1.41
CA GLU A 208 23.63 -22.32 -2.08
C GLU A 208 24.36 -21.54 -3.18
N ASP A 209 23.66 -20.58 -3.82
CA ASP A 209 24.19 -19.76 -4.93
C ASP A 209 24.78 -18.40 -4.49
N GLY A 210 24.84 -18.12 -3.19
CA GLY A 210 25.33 -16.83 -2.67
C GLY A 210 24.29 -15.70 -2.65
N ARG A 211 23.03 -15.98 -2.99
CA ARG A 211 21.90 -15.06 -2.91
C ARG A 211 21.48 -14.87 -1.43
N PRO A 212 21.32 -13.65 -0.93
CA PRO A 212 20.83 -13.42 0.43
C PRO A 212 19.37 -13.84 0.55
N THR A 213 19.02 -14.43 1.69
CA THR A 213 17.64 -14.79 2.04
C THR A 213 17.27 -14.17 3.38
N TYR A 214 16.00 -13.81 3.55
CA TYR A 214 15.51 -13.08 4.70
C TYR A 214 14.32 -13.79 5.37
N THR A 215 14.22 -13.63 6.67
CA THR A 215 13.02 -14.01 7.42
C THR A 215 11.88 -13.01 7.19
N LYS A 216 10.65 -13.39 7.50
CA LYS A 216 9.48 -12.49 7.39
C LYS A 216 9.63 -11.21 8.20
N ASP A 217 10.23 -11.29 9.39
CA ASP A 217 10.46 -10.13 10.24
C ASP A 217 11.53 -9.19 9.66
N GLU A 218 12.58 -9.74 9.05
CA GLU A 218 13.61 -8.97 8.35
C GLU A 218 13.05 -8.29 7.10
N LEU A 219 12.23 -8.98 6.30
CA LEU A 219 11.54 -8.39 5.14
C LEU A 219 10.60 -7.24 5.57
N LYS A 220 9.90 -7.40 6.70
CA LYS A 220 9.09 -6.32 7.26
C LYS A 220 9.92 -5.11 7.67
N ALA A 221 11.07 -5.33 8.32
CA ALA A 221 11.98 -4.26 8.70
C ALA A 221 12.55 -3.54 7.46
N ILE A 222 12.91 -4.28 6.41
CA ILE A 222 13.37 -3.73 5.12
C ILE A 222 12.27 -2.87 4.49
N ARG A 223 11.04 -3.34 4.49
CA ARG A 223 9.87 -2.60 3.99
C ARG A 223 9.66 -1.27 4.71
N ASP A 224 9.77 -1.27 6.03
CA ASP A 224 9.61 -0.05 6.83
C ASP A 224 10.76 0.94 6.56
N GLU A 225 12.00 0.46 6.37
CA GLU A 225 13.15 1.27 5.97
C GLU A 225 13.01 1.86 4.55
N ILE A 226 12.44 1.09 3.61
CA ILE A 226 12.12 1.56 2.26
C ILE A 226 11.09 2.71 2.32
N LYS A 227 10.03 2.57 3.13
CA LYS A 227 9.01 3.61 3.29
C LYS A 227 9.60 4.91 3.84
N GLU A 228 10.46 4.82 4.85
CA GLU A 228 11.16 5.98 5.40
C GLU A 228 12.08 6.62 4.35
N SER A 229 12.83 5.80 3.61
CA SER A 229 13.71 6.24 2.54
C SER A 229 12.94 6.92 1.41
N MET A 230 11.77 6.39 1.06
CA MET A 230 10.87 6.95 0.04
C MET A 230 10.34 8.34 0.47
N MET A 231 9.84 8.48 1.69
CA MET A 231 9.35 9.76 2.21
C MET A 231 10.46 10.82 2.24
N SER A 232 11.61 10.46 2.78
CA SER A 232 12.77 11.34 2.86
C SER A 232 13.32 11.73 1.47
N SER A 233 13.32 10.80 0.51
CA SER A 233 13.76 11.05 -0.87
C SER A 233 12.80 11.96 -1.62
N ALA A 234 11.49 11.82 -1.41
CA ALA A 234 10.49 12.72 -2.00
C ALA A 234 10.57 14.11 -1.41
N GLN A 235 10.80 14.23 -0.10
CA GLN A 235 11.03 15.53 0.54
C GLN A 235 12.29 16.23 -0.01
N ALA A 236 13.38 15.49 -0.17
CA ALA A 236 14.64 16.00 -0.72
C ALA A 236 14.51 16.38 -2.21
N ALA A 237 13.73 15.61 -2.98
CA ALA A 237 13.48 15.92 -4.41
C ALA A 237 12.65 17.19 -4.60
N GLY A 238 11.78 17.51 -3.65
CA GLY A 238 10.88 18.67 -3.71
C GLY A 238 9.65 18.47 -4.59
N VAL A 239 8.74 19.45 -4.51
CA VAL A 239 7.46 19.41 -5.21
C VAL A 239 7.68 19.40 -6.73
N GLY A 240 7.04 18.43 -7.41
CA GLY A 240 7.09 18.29 -8.87
C GLY A 240 8.22 17.42 -9.44
N ASN A 241 9.19 17.00 -8.62
CA ASN A 241 10.29 16.12 -9.03
C ASN A 241 10.11 14.65 -8.62
N THR A 242 8.95 14.32 -8.07
CA THR A 242 8.54 12.97 -7.75
C THR A 242 7.47 12.51 -8.74
N PRO A 243 7.54 11.30 -9.33
CA PRO A 243 6.51 10.79 -10.21
C PRO A 243 5.13 10.84 -9.55
N GLY A 244 4.09 11.17 -10.34
CA GLY A 244 2.76 11.46 -9.81
C GLY A 244 2.12 10.29 -9.04
N GLU A 245 2.40 9.05 -9.42
CA GLU A 245 1.93 7.86 -8.72
C GLU A 245 2.60 7.71 -7.36
N ILE A 246 3.92 7.90 -7.32
CA ILE A 246 4.70 7.86 -6.08
C ILE A 246 4.27 8.99 -5.14
N ALA A 247 4.01 10.19 -5.68
CA ALA A 247 3.54 11.31 -4.88
C ALA A 247 2.16 11.03 -4.24
N ARG A 248 1.24 10.37 -4.96
CA ARG A 248 -0.04 9.92 -4.38
C ARG A 248 0.16 8.88 -3.30
N MET A 249 0.99 7.87 -3.56
CA MET A 249 1.30 6.80 -2.61
C MET A 249 1.91 7.36 -1.31
N ILE A 250 2.81 8.32 -1.41
CA ILE A 250 3.39 9.02 -0.24
C ILE A 250 2.30 9.80 0.50
N LYS A 251 1.42 10.48 -0.22
CA LYS A 251 0.29 11.20 0.36
C LYS A 251 -0.60 10.25 1.16
N ASP A 252 -0.96 9.09 0.60
CA ASP A 252 -1.79 8.08 1.27
C ASP A 252 -1.12 7.50 2.53
N ILE A 253 0.24 7.43 2.55
CA ILE A 253 1.01 6.97 3.70
C ILE A 253 1.15 8.07 4.77
N THR A 254 1.32 9.33 4.34
CA THR A 254 1.60 10.47 5.24
C THR A 254 0.36 11.17 5.74
N GLU A 255 -0.74 11.13 5.00
CA GLU A 255 -2.01 11.64 5.51
C GLU A 255 -2.43 10.74 6.69
N PRO A 256 -2.54 11.31 7.89
CA PRO A 256 -3.00 10.55 9.04
C PRO A 256 -4.39 10.04 8.68
N LYS A 257 -4.55 8.72 8.55
CA LYS A 257 -5.88 8.12 8.53
C LYS A 257 -6.53 8.54 9.82
N MET A 258 -7.46 9.51 9.74
CA MET A 258 -8.20 9.96 10.90
C MET A 258 -8.79 8.73 11.57
N ASN A 259 -8.36 8.48 12.81
CA ASN A 259 -8.99 7.44 13.61
C ASN A 259 -10.37 7.98 14.02
N TRP A 260 -11.36 7.73 13.15
CA TRP A 260 -12.73 8.20 13.37
C TRP A 260 -13.30 7.70 14.70
N ARG A 261 -12.86 6.55 15.21
CA ARG A 261 -13.19 6.04 16.55
C ARG A 261 -12.76 7.00 17.65
N GLU A 262 -11.55 7.54 17.53
CA GLU A 262 -11.03 8.52 18.49
C GLU A 262 -11.79 9.84 18.41
N ILE A 263 -12.18 10.28 17.21
CA ILE A 263 -13.00 11.49 17.02
C ILE A 263 -14.39 11.29 17.60
N ILE A 264 -15.04 10.15 17.38
CA ILE A 264 -16.33 9.81 18.00
C ILE A 264 -16.20 9.82 19.52
N ARG A 265 -15.21 9.12 20.07
CA ARG A 265 -14.95 9.08 21.53
C ARG A 265 -14.77 10.49 22.11
N GLN A 266 -13.93 11.32 21.50
CA GLN A 266 -13.70 12.71 21.94
C GLN A 266 -14.98 13.55 21.81
N THR A 267 -15.75 13.34 20.75
CA THR A 267 -17.02 14.05 20.52
C THR A 267 -18.07 13.68 21.56
N ILE A 268 -18.20 12.40 21.89
CA ILE A 268 -19.10 11.92 22.94
C ILE A 268 -18.63 12.44 24.29
N GLN A 269 -17.36 12.31 24.65
CA GLN A 269 -16.82 12.82 25.91
C GLN A 269 -16.98 14.33 26.08
N SER A 270 -16.92 15.11 24.99
CA SER A 270 -17.16 16.56 25.04
C SER A 270 -18.61 16.90 25.41
N THR A 271 -19.55 16.05 25.05
CA THR A 271 -20.98 16.24 25.33
C THR A 271 -21.30 16.05 26.81
N ILE A 272 -20.63 15.12 27.49
CA ILE A 272 -20.82 14.82 28.91
C ILE A 272 -20.45 16.00 29.82
N ARG A 273 -19.64 16.95 29.35
CA ARG A 273 -19.10 18.09 30.15
C ARG A 273 -19.80 19.43 29.96
N ASN A 274 -20.87 19.52 29.21
CA ASN A 274 -21.37 20.81 28.71
C ASN A 274 -22.54 21.44 29.48
N ASP A 275 -23.07 20.82 30.52
CA ASP A 275 -24.12 21.43 31.34
C ASP A 275 -23.57 22.17 32.53
N PHE A 276 -23.86 23.48 32.60
CA PHE A 276 -23.56 24.31 33.77
C PHE A 276 -24.81 24.42 34.65
N THR A 277 -24.64 24.14 35.94
CA THR A 277 -25.71 24.26 36.92
C THR A 277 -25.31 25.16 38.07
N PHE A 278 -26.27 25.95 38.58
CA PHE A 278 -26.14 26.72 39.81
C PHE A 278 -26.54 25.92 41.04
N THR A 279 -27.13 24.72 40.90
CA THR A 279 -27.44 23.83 42.03
C THR A 279 -26.21 23.34 42.78
N ARG A 280 -25.08 23.24 42.08
CA ARG A 280 -23.77 22.92 42.68
C ARG A 280 -22.73 23.94 42.19
N PRO A 281 -22.65 25.14 42.82
CA PRO A 281 -21.77 26.18 42.32
C PRO A 281 -20.30 25.79 42.45
N SER A 282 -19.51 26.29 41.49
CA SER A 282 -18.04 26.06 41.47
C SER A 282 -17.35 26.70 42.66
N ARG A 283 -16.52 25.96 43.40
CA ARG A 283 -15.73 26.48 44.50
C ARG A 283 -14.66 27.47 44.10
N LYS A 284 -14.33 27.55 42.82
CA LYS A 284 -13.28 28.46 42.27
C LYS A 284 -13.60 29.94 42.44
N GLY A 285 -14.89 30.30 42.53
CA GLY A 285 -15.34 31.69 42.71
C GLY A 285 -15.45 32.17 44.17
N TRP A 286 -15.32 31.29 45.16
CA TRP A 286 -15.62 31.62 46.57
C TRP A 286 -14.69 32.69 47.15
N HIS A 287 -13.43 32.73 46.73
CA HIS A 287 -12.45 33.73 47.21
C HIS A 287 -12.74 35.16 46.69
N THR A 288 -13.56 35.27 45.63
CA THR A 288 -13.99 36.58 45.04
C THR A 288 -15.45 36.91 45.34
N ASN A 289 -16.13 36.15 46.24
CA ASN A 289 -17.56 36.21 46.50
C ASN A 289 -18.47 36.10 45.23
N ALA A 290 -17.94 35.47 44.16
CA ALA A 290 -18.67 35.23 42.94
C ALA A 290 -19.28 33.85 42.97
N ILE A 291 -20.59 33.75 42.74
CA ILE A 291 -21.30 32.49 42.54
C ILE A 291 -21.14 32.10 41.07
N LEU A 292 -20.17 31.20 40.79
CA LEU A 292 -19.95 30.68 39.45
C LEU A 292 -20.71 29.35 39.28
N PRO A 293 -21.29 29.10 38.09
CA PRO A 293 -21.97 27.83 37.86
C PRO A 293 -20.94 26.67 37.96
N GLY A 294 -21.35 25.58 38.55
CA GLY A 294 -20.63 24.33 38.55
C GLY A 294 -20.92 23.49 37.29
N MET A 295 -20.08 22.55 36.96
CA MET A 295 -20.36 21.57 35.92
C MET A 295 -21.32 20.50 36.45
N ASN A 296 -22.38 20.22 35.72
CA ASN A 296 -23.16 19.03 35.90
C ASN A 296 -22.62 17.96 34.94
N PHE A 297 -22.43 16.78 35.46
CA PHE A 297 -22.07 15.61 34.66
C PHE A 297 -23.38 14.88 34.36
N ASP A 298 -23.93 15.11 33.17
CA ASP A 298 -24.98 14.27 32.66
C ASP A 298 -24.30 13.02 32.06
N ASN A 299 -24.41 11.90 32.74
CA ASN A 299 -23.77 10.67 32.34
C ASN A 299 -24.52 9.96 31.21
N THR A 300 -25.70 10.42 30.84
CA THR A 300 -26.54 9.84 29.79
C THR A 300 -26.08 10.37 28.43
N ILE A 301 -25.67 9.47 27.56
CA ILE A 301 -25.35 9.77 26.17
C ILE A 301 -26.66 9.73 25.38
N ASP A 302 -27.03 10.86 24.77
CA ASP A 302 -28.16 11.00 23.87
C ASP A 302 -27.62 11.19 22.45
N LEU A 303 -27.72 10.14 21.63
CA LEU A 303 -27.08 10.01 20.33
C LEU A 303 -28.04 9.46 19.30
N CYS A 304 -28.13 10.09 18.13
CA CYS A 304 -28.77 9.52 16.97
C CYS A 304 -27.74 9.06 15.94
N ILE A 305 -27.93 7.87 15.40
CA ILE A 305 -27.02 7.25 14.42
C ILE A 305 -27.83 6.88 13.18
N ALA A 306 -27.40 7.38 12.03
CA ALA A 306 -27.94 7.03 10.73
C ALA A 306 -26.92 6.15 9.96
N LEU A 307 -27.38 5.02 9.45
CA LEU A 307 -26.58 4.07 8.67
C LEU A 307 -26.96 4.24 7.19
N ASP A 308 -26.00 4.64 6.37
CA ASP A 308 -26.15 4.65 4.91
C ASP A 308 -26.18 3.22 4.40
N MET A 309 -27.32 2.83 3.84
CA MET A 309 -27.51 1.51 3.25
C MET A 309 -27.87 1.64 1.77
N SER A 310 -27.25 2.61 1.08
CA SER A 310 -27.33 2.76 -0.36
C SER A 310 -26.72 1.54 -1.08
N GLY A 311 -27.12 1.33 -2.34
CA GLY A 311 -26.73 0.14 -3.11
C GLY A 311 -25.20 -0.04 -3.34
N SER A 312 -24.37 0.93 -2.96
CA SER A 312 -22.90 0.85 -2.96
C SER A 312 -22.31 0.27 -1.67
N ILE A 313 -23.11 0.14 -0.62
CA ILE A 313 -22.67 -0.38 0.68
C ILE A 313 -22.91 -1.90 0.73
N SER A 314 -21.88 -2.65 1.07
CA SER A 314 -21.97 -4.10 1.21
C SER A 314 -22.52 -4.51 2.58
N ASP A 315 -23.12 -5.71 2.67
CA ASP A 315 -23.59 -6.28 3.93
C ASP A 315 -22.46 -6.36 4.99
N GLN A 316 -21.21 -6.57 4.55
CA GLN A 316 -20.05 -6.59 5.44
C GLN A 316 -19.80 -5.21 6.06
N THR A 317 -19.90 -4.14 5.27
CA THR A 317 -19.74 -2.76 5.76
C THR A 317 -20.83 -2.40 6.75
N GLY A 318 -22.08 -2.85 6.49
CA GLY A 318 -23.21 -2.70 7.42
C GLY A 318 -22.94 -3.42 8.76
N ALA A 319 -22.42 -4.64 8.72
CA ALA A 319 -22.03 -5.38 9.92
C ALA A 319 -20.90 -4.68 10.70
N ASP A 320 -19.93 -4.08 10.00
CA ASP A 320 -18.85 -3.29 10.62
C ASP A 320 -19.43 -2.04 11.31
N PHE A 321 -20.42 -1.35 10.73
CA PHE A 321 -21.12 -0.22 11.36
C PHE A 321 -21.82 -0.63 12.65
N LEU A 322 -22.56 -1.75 12.64
CA LEU A 322 -23.20 -2.28 13.84
C LEU A 322 -22.17 -2.69 14.92
N GLY A 323 -21.03 -3.27 14.52
CA GLY A 323 -19.94 -3.58 15.44
C GLY A 323 -19.40 -2.35 16.16
N GLU A 324 -19.31 -1.20 15.46
CA GLU A 324 -18.86 0.05 16.07
C GLU A 324 -19.91 0.65 17.03
N ILE A 325 -21.18 0.52 16.72
CA ILE A 325 -22.26 0.96 17.63
C ILE A 325 -22.26 0.13 18.90
N ASN A 326 -22.09 -1.20 18.80
CA ASN A 326 -21.90 -2.07 19.95
C ASN A 326 -20.71 -1.64 20.82
N GLY A 327 -19.58 -1.31 20.20
CA GLY A 327 -18.41 -0.80 20.90
C GLY A 327 -18.69 0.50 21.67
N ILE A 328 -19.55 1.39 21.17
CA ILE A 328 -20.00 2.59 21.86
C ILE A 328 -20.90 2.21 23.05
N MET A 329 -21.84 1.29 22.86
CA MET A 329 -22.75 0.83 23.91
C MET A 329 -22.00 0.16 25.07
N ASP A 330 -20.98 -0.64 24.79
CA ASP A 330 -20.16 -1.32 25.79
C ASP A 330 -19.30 -0.37 26.63
N GLU A 331 -18.91 0.79 26.07
CA GLU A 331 -18.05 1.75 26.76
C GLU A 331 -18.83 2.60 27.80
N TYR A 332 -20.16 2.77 27.64
CA TYR A 332 -20.96 3.65 28.45
C TYR A 332 -22.09 2.92 29.18
N GLN A 333 -22.21 3.18 30.50
CA GLN A 333 -23.23 2.53 31.36
C GLN A 333 -24.63 3.10 31.19
N ASP A 334 -24.74 4.39 30.85
CA ASP A 334 -26.02 5.10 30.66
C ASP A 334 -26.04 5.72 29.26
N TYR A 335 -26.87 5.19 28.37
CA TYR A 335 -27.03 5.70 27.01
C TYR A 335 -28.50 5.67 26.55
N ALA A 336 -28.84 6.58 25.66
CA ALA A 336 -30.03 6.57 24.84
C ALA A 336 -29.60 6.74 23.37
N ILE A 337 -29.53 5.65 22.65
CA ILE A 337 -29.05 5.62 21.25
C ILE A 337 -30.22 5.28 20.36
N LYS A 338 -30.50 6.16 19.41
CA LYS A 338 -31.50 5.96 18.37
C LYS A 338 -30.79 5.63 17.08
N VAL A 339 -31.11 4.49 16.47
CA VAL A 339 -30.46 4.01 15.24
C VAL A 339 -31.51 3.86 14.14
N TRP A 340 -31.16 4.27 12.93
CA TRP A 340 -31.97 4.01 11.73
C TRP A 340 -31.09 3.80 10.50
N CYS A 341 -31.61 3.08 9.52
CA CYS A 341 -31.04 2.97 8.19
C CYS A 341 -31.64 4.02 7.27
N PHE A 342 -30.86 4.48 6.30
CA PHE A 342 -31.36 5.36 5.24
C PHE A 342 -30.74 5.05 3.89
N ASP A 343 -31.48 5.37 2.84
CA ASP A 343 -31.01 5.47 1.46
C ASP A 343 -31.61 6.73 0.82
N THR A 344 -32.75 6.65 0.19
CA THR A 344 -33.58 7.79 -0.22
C THR A 344 -34.67 8.14 0.82
N LYS A 345 -34.84 7.28 1.82
CA LYS A 345 -35.80 7.40 2.94
C LYS A 345 -35.19 6.77 4.19
N VAL A 346 -35.79 7.05 5.33
CA VAL A 346 -35.44 6.45 6.62
C VAL A 346 -36.23 5.15 6.82
N TYR A 347 -35.55 4.13 7.31
CA TYR A 347 -36.09 2.80 7.60
C TYR A 347 -35.64 2.30 8.96
N ASN A 348 -36.45 1.42 9.56
CA ASN A 348 -36.13 0.64 10.75
C ASN A 348 -35.53 1.44 11.90
N GLU A 349 -36.25 2.50 12.36
CA GLU A 349 -35.86 3.25 13.55
C GLU A 349 -36.02 2.37 14.78
N GLN A 350 -34.99 2.29 15.62
CA GLN A 350 -34.98 1.58 16.91
C GLN A 350 -34.26 2.40 17.97
N ASP A 351 -34.78 2.31 19.21
CA ASP A 351 -34.22 2.96 20.39
C ASP A 351 -33.50 1.93 21.27
N PHE A 352 -32.23 2.19 21.58
CA PHE A 352 -31.42 1.36 22.43
C PHE A 352 -31.09 2.07 23.75
N SER A 353 -31.38 1.39 24.87
CA SER A 353 -31.07 1.88 26.21
C SER A 353 -30.68 0.70 27.12
N PRO A 354 -29.88 0.92 28.19
CA PRO A 354 -29.43 -0.16 29.08
C PRO A 354 -30.59 -0.92 29.75
N SER A 355 -31.75 -0.32 29.85
CA SER A 355 -32.96 -0.89 30.44
C SER A 355 -33.94 -1.49 29.42
N GLY A 356 -33.72 -1.33 28.13
CA GLY A 356 -34.66 -1.70 27.06
C GLY A 356 -34.61 -3.20 26.69
N GLY A 357 -33.52 -3.89 26.90
CA GLY A 357 -33.38 -5.32 26.61
C GLY A 357 -33.27 -5.68 25.14
N ASP A 358 -33.33 -4.73 24.22
CA ASP A 358 -33.11 -4.96 22.79
C ASP A 358 -31.62 -5.05 22.49
N GLU A 359 -31.20 -6.16 21.91
CA GLU A 359 -29.81 -6.35 21.49
C GLU A 359 -29.64 -5.85 20.05
N LEU A 360 -28.58 -5.07 19.80
CA LEU A 360 -28.23 -4.58 18.46
C LEU A 360 -27.95 -5.72 17.46
N THR A 361 -27.69 -6.93 17.95
CA THR A 361 -27.51 -8.15 17.15
C THR A 361 -28.76 -8.56 16.39
N GLU A 362 -29.94 -8.13 16.82
CA GLU A 362 -31.22 -8.39 16.15
C GLU A 362 -31.64 -7.27 15.17
N TYR A 363 -30.81 -6.22 15.03
CA TYR A 363 -31.12 -5.10 14.17
C TYR A 363 -31.06 -5.50 12.69
N GLU A 364 -32.18 -5.39 11.98
CA GLU A 364 -32.26 -5.68 10.55
C GLU A 364 -31.84 -4.47 9.72
N ILE A 365 -30.81 -4.63 8.92
CA ILE A 365 -30.34 -3.62 7.98
C ILE A 365 -31.29 -3.58 6.78
N MET A 366 -31.82 -2.39 6.47
CA MET A 366 -32.72 -2.17 5.34
C MET A 366 -32.22 -1.04 4.45
N GLY A 367 -32.29 -1.24 3.11
CA GLY A 367 -31.89 -0.25 2.12
C GLY A 367 -31.65 -0.89 0.76
N GLY A 368 -30.88 -0.22 -0.10
CA GLY A 368 -30.51 -0.72 -1.44
C GLY A 368 -30.84 0.24 -2.57
N GLY A 369 -31.31 1.44 -2.25
CA GLY A 369 -31.61 2.52 -3.21
C GLY A 369 -30.44 3.45 -3.49
N GLY A 370 -30.75 4.66 -3.95
CA GLY A 370 -29.78 5.76 -4.07
C GLY A 370 -29.47 6.38 -2.71
N THR A 371 -28.58 7.38 -2.66
CA THR A 371 -28.22 8.08 -1.43
C THR A 371 -28.82 9.48 -1.42
N GLU A 372 -29.66 9.79 -0.44
CA GLU A 372 -30.19 11.13 -0.19
C GLU A 372 -30.03 11.50 1.29
N PHE A 373 -29.07 12.35 1.59
CA PHE A 373 -28.77 12.73 2.97
C PHE A 373 -29.87 13.57 3.62
N MET A 374 -30.59 14.37 2.84
CA MET A 374 -31.61 15.29 3.36
C MET A 374 -32.78 14.58 4.06
N CYS A 375 -33.09 13.34 3.65
CA CYS A 375 -34.15 12.55 4.26
C CYS A 375 -33.99 12.39 5.78
N ASN A 376 -32.75 12.35 6.31
CA ASN A 376 -32.47 12.25 7.74
C ASN A 376 -32.93 13.51 8.50
N TRP A 377 -32.68 14.72 7.94
CA TRP A 377 -33.08 15.98 8.58
C TRP A 377 -34.59 16.21 8.51
N GLU A 378 -35.21 15.83 7.39
CA GLU A 378 -36.68 15.88 7.24
C GLU A 378 -37.33 14.94 8.23
N TYR A 379 -36.82 13.71 8.35
CA TYR A 379 -37.29 12.72 9.30
C TYR A 379 -37.18 13.19 10.75
N MET A 380 -36.04 13.72 11.17
CA MET A 380 -35.85 14.27 12.51
C MET A 380 -36.80 15.43 12.79
N LYS A 381 -37.04 16.28 11.80
CA LYS A 381 -37.97 17.42 11.93
C LYS A 381 -39.43 16.99 12.03
N GLU A 382 -39.85 15.99 11.26
CA GLU A 382 -41.23 15.47 11.28
C GLU A 382 -41.56 14.75 12.59
N ASN A 383 -40.55 14.07 13.18
CA ASN A 383 -40.73 13.33 14.44
C ASN A 383 -40.29 14.11 15.68
N ASP A 384 -39.96 15.40 15.56
CA ASP A 384 -39.49 16.28 16.65
C ASP A 384 -38.26 15.68 17.40
N ILE A 385 -37.38 15.01 16.67
CA ILE A 385 -36.16 14.40 17.20
C ILE A 385 -35.06 15.48 17.25
N GLN A 386 -34.59 15.82 18.47
CA GLN A 386 -33.55 16.83 18.71
C GLN A 386 -32.39 16.20 19.48
N PRO A 387 -31.54 15.39 18.83
CA PRO A 387 -30.45 14.69 19.50
C PRO A 387 -29.38 15.67 19.96
N LYS A 388 -28.72 15.37 21.06
CA LYS A 388 -27.49 16.10 21.48
C LYS A 388 -26.38 15.94 20.45
N LYS A 389 -26.28 14.78 19.84
CA LYS A 389 -25.34 14.47 18.75
C LYS A 389 -25.99 13.59 17.69
N PHE A 390 -25.62 13.85 16.44
CA PHE A 390 -26.02 13.07 15.30
C PHE A 390 -24.75 12.55 14.59
N ILE A 391 -24.68 11.26 14.36
CA ILE A 391 -23.60 10.58 13.66
C ILE A 391 -24.17 9.89 12.43
N MET A 392 -23.51 10.03 11.31
CA MET A 392 -23.87 9.37 10.07
C MET A 392 -22.69 8.50 9.62
N PHE A 393 -22.96 7.22 9.42
CA PHE A 393 -22.03 6.28 8.81
C PHE A 393 -22.38 6.16 7.32
N THR A 394 -21.39 6.47 6.45
CA THR A 394 -21.54 6.45 4.98
C THR A 394 -20.34 5.84 4.32
#